data_d656da6f2710d6e4fc1ca60c4417500a
#
_entry.id   d656da6f2710d6e4fc1ca60c4417500a
#
_cell.length_a   1.000
_cell.length_b   1.000
_cell.length_c   1.000
_cell.angle_alpha   90.00
_cell.angle_beta   90.00
_cell.angle_gamma   90.00
#
_symmetry.space_group_name_H-M   'P 1'
#
loop_
_entity.id
_entity.type
_entity.pdbx_description
1 polymer ?
#
loop_
_entity_poly.entity_id
_entity_poly.type
_entity_poly.pdbx_seq_one_letter_code
_entity_poly.pdbx_strand_id
1 'polypeptide(L)'
;GKAEDFTPSYDPFSYERRRSSVLTIMGHELGGDKTVRVFTPQERWNAVAHKISAMGDFKPEIITEKSGVIEIDPRDQAAVSHLNDLTEPQLISVADGLDLEVIHAFRQLAFEVDPRHPILLKDTLHPPQGDTDFLEALLPAARNIGSLLCDGIGDAILVRGENAPGQSLRLAYNILQASGNRIFKTDYVACPSCGRTLFNLQSTTQKIRAATGHLKGVRIAVMGCIVNGPGEMADADFGYVGG
;
A
#
# COMPACT_ATOMS: atom_id res chain seq x y z
N GLY A 1 -10.74 25.23 -13.46
CA GLY A 1 -11.34 25.67 -12.24
C GLY A 1 -10.28 25.86 -11.18
N LYS A 2 -10.32 26.96 -10.44
CA LYS A 2 -9.49 27.11 -9.24
C LYS A 2 -9.94 26.00 -8.29
N ALA A 3 -9.00 25.18 -7.80
CA ALA A 3 -9.27 24.36 -6.64
C ALA A 3 -9.80 25.31 -5.55
N GLU A 4 -11.00 25.05 -5.05
CA GLU A 4 -11.46 25.76 -3.86
C GLU A 4 -10.40 25.54 -2.79
N ASP A 5 -10.03 26.60 -2.06
CA ASP A 5 -9.07 26.52 -0.96
C ASP A 5 -9.63 25.55 0.10
N PHE A 6 -9.33 24.28 -0.07
CA PHE A 6 -9.72 23.24 0.87
C PHE A 6 -8.85 23.40 2.12
N THR A 7 -9.46 23.89 3.19
CA THR A 7 -8.81 23.89 4.50
C THR A 7 -9.12 22.54 5.16
N PRO A 8 -8.13 21.66 5.31
CA PRO A 8 -8.37 20.37 5.95
C PRO A 8 -8.82 20.56 7.40
N SER A 9 -9.80 19.76 7.82
CA SER A 9 -10.29 19.71 9.20
C SER A 9 -9.33 18.98 10.15
N TYR A 10 -8.24 18.40 9.62
CA TYR A 10 -7.20 17.68 10.35
C TYR A 10 -5.84 18.42 10.25
N ASP A 11 -4.95 18.16 11.21
CA ASP A 11 -3.56 18.66 11.16
C ASP A 11 -2.71 17.74 10.27
N PRO A 12 -2.27 18.20 9.07
CA PRO A 12 -1.48 17.38 8.16
C PRO A 12 -0.05 17.11 8.66
N PHE A 13 0.39 17.78 9.73
CA PHE A 13 1.73 17.63 10.31
C PHE A 13 1.73 16.78 11.59
N SER A 14 0.56 16.35 12.07
CA SER A 14 0.42 15.44 13.20
C SER A 14 0.37 13.99 12.72
N TYR A 15 1.29 13.15 13.18
CA TYR A 15 1.28 11.72 12.90
C TYR A 15 0.73 10.94 14.09
N GLU A 16 -0.39 10.29 13.86
CA GLU A 16 -0.90 9.26 14.76
C GLU A 16 -1.42 8.08 13.91
N ARG A 17 -0.83 6.89 14.14
CA ARG A 17 -1.29 5.69 13.42
C ARG A 17 -2.73 5.38 13.78
N ARG A 18 -3.62 5.40 12.78
CA ARG A 18 -5.00 5.01 12.93
C ARG A 18 -5.11 3.50 13.19
N ARG A 19 -5.71 3.13 14.31
CA ARG A 19 -5.92 1.72 14.67
C ARG A 19 -7.40 1.39 14.56
N SER A 20 -7.74 0.55 13.60
CA SER A 20 -9.09 0.06 13.36
C SER A 20 -9.38 -1.23 14.12
N SER A 21 -10.65 -1.59 14.19
CA SER A 21 -11.07 -2.91 14.66
C SER A 21 -10.80 -3.97 13.61
N VAL A 22 -10.59 -5.21 14.05
CA VAL A 22 -10.35 -6.32 13.13
C VAL A 22 -11.68 -6.79 12.52
N LEU A 23 -11.71 -6.91 11.19
CA LEU A 23 -12.77 -7.54 10.43
C LEU A 23 -12.27 -8.79 9.71
N THR A 24 -13.18 -9.75 9.51
CA THR A 24 -12.90 -10.92 8.67
C THR A 24 -13.78 -10.88 7.42
N ILE A 25 -13.14 -10.77 6.24
CA ILE A 25 -13.82 -10.71 4.95
C ILE A 25 -13.26 -11.80 4.04
N MET A 26 -14.12 -12.64 3.49
CA MET A 26 -13.74 -13.79 2.63
C MET A 26 -12.64 -14.68 3.27
N GLY A 27 -12.64 -14.84 4.58
CA GLY A 27 -11.64 -15.61 5.32
C GLY A 27 -10.32 -14.89 5.59
N HIS A 28 -10.18 -13.63 5.21
CA HIS A 28 -9.02 -12.78 5.48
C HIS A 28 -9.32 -11.78 6.59
N GLU A 29 -8.46 -11.74 7.60
CA GLU A 29 -8.50 -10.69 8.62
C GLU A 29 -7.81 -9.42 8.10
N LEU A 30 -8.39 -8.25 8.39
CA LEU A 30 -7.83 -6.93 8.13
C LEU A 30 -8.21 -5.97 9.28
N GLY A 31 -7.51 -4.86 9.41
CA GLY A 31 -7.69 -3.90 10.50
C GLY A 31 -6.79 -4.19 11.71
N GLY A 32 -6.66 -3.23 12.61
CA GLY A 32 -5.80 -3.32 13.78
C GLY A 32 -4.32 -3.54 13.39
N ASP A 33 -3.74 -4.59 13.93
CA ASP A 33 -2.35 -4.99 13.62
C ASP A 33 -2.29 -6.09 12.54
N LYS A 34 -3.42 -6.34 11.83
CA LYS A 34 -3.46 -7.36 10.78
C LYS A 34 -2.82 -6.86 9.49
N THR A 35 -2.46 -7.81 8.65
CA THR A 35 -1.85 -7.55 7.34
C THR A 35 -2.77 -6.71 6.46
N VAL A 36 -2.24 -5.65 5.86
CA VAL A 36 -2.94 -4.85 4.86
C VAL A 36 -3.28 -5.74 3.65
N ARG A 37 -4.55 -5.81 3.29
CA ARG A 37 -5.08 -6.73 2.26
C ARG A 37 -5.15 -6.10 0.88
N VAL A 38 -4.98 -6.93 -0.14
CA VAL A 38 -5.07 -6.52 -1.55
C VAL A 38 -6.42 -6.92 -2.12
N PHE A 39 -7.18 -5.91 -2.50
CA PHE A 39 -8.50 -6.05 -3.12
C PHE A 39 -8.39 -6.05 -4.65
N THR A 40 -9.36 -6.66 -5.30
CA THR A 40 -9.52 -6.62 -6.74
C THR A 40 -11.00 -6.70 -7.12
N PRO A 41 -11.45 -6.03 -8.21
CA PRO A 41 -12.80 -6.19 -8.72
C PRO A 41 -13.05 -7.64 -9.22
N GLN A 42 -14.30 -8.10 -9.17
CA GLN A 42 -14.70 -9.43 -9.62
C GLN A 42 -14.28 -9.71 -11.07
N GLU A 43 -14.41 -8.73 -11.95
CA GLU A 43 -13.99 -8.83 -13.35
C GLU A 43 -12.50 -9.16 -13.48
N ARG A 44 -11.66 -8.38 -12.76
CA ARG A 44 -10.20 -8.58 -12.75
C ARG A 44 -9.81 -9.89 -12.08
N TRP A 45 -10.53 -10.30 -11.04
CA TRP A 45 -10.37 -11.62 -10.43
C TRP A 45 -10.56 -12.72 -11.47
N ASN A 46 -11.68 -12.68 -12.23
CA ASN A 46 -11.98 -13.66 -13.27
C ASN A 46 -10.91 -13.70 -14.36
N ALA A 47 -10.37 -12.55 -14.75
CA ALA A 47 -9.32 -12.45 -15.75
C ALA A 47 -8.00 -13.14 -15.34
N VAL A 48 -7.70 -13.23 -14.04
CA VAL A 48 -6.49 -13.89 -13.52
C VAL A 48 -6.76 -15.27 -12.92
N ALA A 49 -8.01 -15.69 -12.79
CA ALA A 49 -8.41 -16.92 -12.09
C ALA A 49 -7.66 -18.16 -12.58
N HIS A 50 -7.48 -18.29 -13.90
CA HIS A 50 -6.78 -19.41 -14.54
C HIS A 50 -5.31 -19.54 -14.17
N LYS A 51 -4.68 -18.49 -13.64
CA LYS A 51 -3.26 -18.45 -13.32
C LYS A 51 -2.96 -18.07 -11.86
N ILE A 52 -3.98 -17.96 -11.00
CA ILE A 52 -3.79 -17.57 -9.58
C ILE A 52 -2.79 -18.48 -8.87
N SER A 53 -2.82 -19.80 -9.13
CA SER A 53 -1.86 -20.74 -8.53
C SER A 53 -0.43 -20.50 -8.97
N ALA A 54 -0.21 -19.94 -10.15
CA ALA A 54 1.11 -19.63 -10.71
C ALA A 54 1.58 -18.20 -10.35
N MET A 55 0.72 -17.36 -9.79
CA MET A 55 1.07 -15.96 -9.45
C MET A 55 1.99 -15.82 -8.24
N GLY A 56 2.30 -16.92 -7.55
CA GLY A 56 3.10 -16.86 -6.33
C GLY A 56 2.43 -16.01 -5.25
N ASP A 57 3.13 -14.99 -4.77
CA ASP A 57 2.65 -14.14 -3.68
C ASP A 57 1.81 -12.93 -4.15
N PHE A 58 1.78 -12.65 -5.45
CA PHE A 58 0.97 -11.56 -6.02
C PHE A 58 -0.48 -11.98 -6.27
N LYS A 59 -1.10 -12.62 -5.29
CA LYS A 59 -2.48 -13.10 -5.41
C LYS A 59 -3.46 -12.04 -4.99
N PRO A 60 -4.60 -11.91 -5.70
CA PRO A 60 -5.72 -11.17 -5.16
C PRO A 60 -6.25 -11.89 -3.91
N GLU A 61 -6.66 -11.14 -2.90
CA GLU A 61 -7.10 -11.73 -1.62
C GLU A 61 -8.61 -11.56 -1.43
N ILE A 62 -9.13 -10.37 -1.70
CA ILE A 62 -10.55 -10.04 -1.47
C ILE A 62 -11.16 -9.46 -2.74
N ILE A 63 -12.37 -9.92 -3.06
CA ILE A 63 -13.17 -9.39 -4.16
C ILE A 63 -13.96 -8.18 -3.64
N THR A 64 -13.80 -7.03 -4.27
CA THR A 64 -14.39 -5.76 -3.81
C THR A 64 -15.91 -5.86 -3.66
N GLU A 65 -16.58 -6.42 -4.65
CA GLU A 65 -18.05 -6.53 -4.68
C GLU A 65 -18.61 -7.50 -3.63
N LYS A 66 -17.74 -8.32 -3.02
CA LYS A 66 -18.10 -9.26 -1.93
C LYS A 66 -17.68 -8.80 -0.56
N SER A 67 -17.08 -7.62 -0.47
CA SER A 67 -16.48 -7.12 0.78
C SER A 67 -17.48 -6.40 1.68
N GLY A 68 -18.60 -5.92 1.13
CA GLY A 68 -19.54 -5.08 1.88
C GLY A 68 -19.00 -3.69 2.21
N VAL A 69 -18.00 -3.20 1.45
CA VAL A 69 -17.43 -1.87 1.67
C VAL A 69 -18.50 -0.79 1.55
N ILE A 70 -18.53 0.11 2.54
CA ILE A 70 -19.41 1.29 2.52
C ILE A 70 -18.58 2.48 2.01
N GLU A 71 -19.02 3.05 0.90
CA GLU A 71 -18.36 4.21 0.30
C GLU A 71 -19.15 5.47 0.57
N ILE A 72 -18.47 6.51 1.09
CA ILE A 72 -19.10 7.81 1.41
C ILE A 72 -18.28 8.98 0.86
N ASP A 73 -18.93 10.12 0.71
CA ASP A 73 -18.25 11.41 0.62
C ASP A 73 -17.87 11.87 2.03
N PRO A 74 -16.58 12.04 2.35
CA PRO A 74 -16.16 12.45 3.70
C PRO A 74 -16.64 13.85 4.10
N ARG A 75 -17.19 14.64 3.17
CA ARG A 75 -17.81 15.95 3.43
C ARG A 75 -19.28 15.83 3.82
N ASP A 76 -19.90 14.69 3.57
CA ASP A 76 -21.31 14.45 3.94
C ASP A 76 -21.41 14.11 5.43
N GLN A 77 -21.73 15.12 6.22
CA GLN A 77 -21.84 15.01 7.67
C GLN A 77 -22.94 14.03 8.11
N ALA A 78 -23.98 13.83 7.31
CA ALA A 78 -25.03 12.87 7.63
C ALA A 78 -24.52 11.43 7.47
N ALA A 79 -23.77 11.15 6.39
CA ALA A 79 -23.15 9.86 6.17
C ALA A 79 -22.07 9.56 7.21
N VAL A 80 -21.24 10.54 7.57
CA VAL A 80 -20.23 10.44 8.63
C VAL A 80 -20.88 10.14 9.98
N SER A 81 -21.92 10.91 10.36
CA SER A 81 -22.62 10.69 11.63
C SER A 81 -23.26 9.32 11.68
N HIS A 82 -23.86 8.87 10.58
CA HIS A 82 -24.46 7.54 10.50
C HIS A 82 -23.42 6.43 10.75
N LEU A 83 -22.23 6.53 10.14
CA LEU A 83 -21.14 5.56 10.39
C LEU A 83 -20.68 5.59 11.84
N ASN A 84 -20.51 6.78 12.42
CA ASN A 84 -20.06 6.95 13.79
C ASN A 84 -21.07 6.40 14.83
N ASP A 85 -22.35 6.36 14.49
CA ASP A 85 -23.41 5.79 15.33
C ASP A 85 -23.48 4.25 15.27
N LEU A 86 -22.84 3.62 14.27
CA LEU A 86 -22.80 2.17 14.17
C LEU A 86 -21.95 1.58 15.30
N THR A 87 -22.48 0.56 15.98
CA THR A 87 -21.76 -0.16 17.05
C THR A 87 -20.71 -1.14 16.49
N GLU A 88 -21.04 -1.76 15.35
CA GLU A 88 -20.18 -2.74 14.70
C GLU A 88 -19.25 -2.06 13.70
N PRO A 89 -17.96 -2.47 13.67
CA PRO A 89 -17.03 -1.95 12.69
C PRO A 89 -17.45 -2.33 11.27
N GLN A 90 -17.29 -1.38 10.34
CA GLN A 90 -17.57 -1.57 8.91
C GLN A 90 -16.32 -1.26 8.11
N LEU A 91 -16.10 -1.98 7.02
CA LEU A 91 -15.09 -1.57 6.04
C LEU A 91 -15.61 -0.36 5.27
N ILE A 92 -14.84 0.71 5.26
CA ILE A 92 -15.24 1.98 4.64
C ILE A 92 -14.24 2.42 3.57
N SER A 93 -14.70 3.25 2.65
CA SER A 93 -13.86 3.89 1.64
C SER A 93 -14.46 5.23 1.21
N VAL A 94 -13.70 6.02 0.46
CA VAL A 94 -14.20 7.23 -0.19
C VAL A 94 -15.00 6.84 -1.43
N ALA A 95 -16.14 7.46 -1.65
CA ALA A 95 -16.97 7.22 -2.83
C ALA A 95 -16.26 7.62 -4.14
N ASP A 96 -16.64 6.98 -5.23
CA ASP A 96 -16.13 7.32 -6.56
C ASP A 96 -16.82 8.56 -7.13
N GLY A 97 -16.16 9.18 -8.12
CA GLY A 97 -16.71 10.32 -8.86
C GLY A 97 -16.67 11.65 -8.11
N LEU A 98 -16.02 11.70 -6.95
CA LEU A 98 -15.90 12.95 -6.19
C LEU A 98 -14.79 13.83 -6.77
N ASP A 99 -15.05 15.13 -6.87
CA ASP A 99 -14.05 16.14 -7.24
C ASP A 99 -13.20 16.50 -6.00
N LEU A 100 -12.38 15.54 -5.60
CA LEU A 100 -11.45 15.64 -4.46
C LEU A 100 -10.11 15.01 -4.81
N GLU A 101 -9.03 15.61 -4.32
CA GLU A 101 -7.73 14.96 -4.31
C GLU A 101 -7.76 13.72 -3.41
N VAL A 102 -7.29 12.59 -3.93
CA VAL A 102 -7.38 11.27 -3.26
C VAL A 102 -6.81 11.29 -1.84
N ILE A 103 -5.61 11.87 -1.67
CA ILE A 103 -4.95 11.92 -0.35
C ILE A 103 -5.77 12.73 0.64
N HIS A 104 -6.28 13.88 0.22
CA HIS A 104 -7.10 14.74 1.09
C HIS A 104 -8.40 14.05 1.46
N ALA A 105 -9.08 13.42 0.50
CA ALA A 105 -10.33 12.70 0.73
C ALA A 105 -10.16 11.58 1.77
N PHE A 106 -9.12 10.77 1.66
CA PHE A 106 -8.87 9.68 2.61
C PHE A 106 -8.38 10.18 3.98
N ARG A 107 -7.59 11.25 4.02
CA ARG A 107 -7.22 11.88 5.31
C ARG A 107 -8.42 12.46 6.01
N GLN A 108 -9.32 13.13 5.28
CA GLN A 108 -10.56 13.64 5.84
C GLN A 108 -11.46 12.50 6.33
N LEU A 109 -11.65 11.44 5.53
CA LEU A 109 -12.38 10.24 5.96
C LEU A 109 -11.81 9.67 7.26
N ALA A 110 -10.48 9.51 7.33
CA ALA A 110 -9.80 8.96 8.50
C ALA A 110 -9.92 9.83 9.75
N PHE A 111 -10.04 11.15 9.58
CA PHE A 111 -10.24 12.11 10.67
C PHE A 111 -11.69 12.17 11.16
N GLU A 112 -12.66 12.21 10.23
CA GLU A 112 -14.07 12.42 10.56
C GLU A 112 -14.75 11.15 11.08
N VAL A 113 -14.33 9.97 10.62
CA VAL A 113 -14.97 8.71 10.95
C VAL A 113 -14.23 8.00 12.08
N ASP A 114 -15.02 7.45 13.03
CA ASP A 114 -14.52 6.70 14.18
C ASP A 114 -13.43 5.68 13.75
N PRO A 115 -12.27 5.66 14.42
CA PRO A 115 -11.15 4.80 14.04
C PRO A 115 -11.47 3.31 14.04
N ARG A 116 -12.55 2.85 14.70
CA ARG A 116 -12.96 1.44 14.68
C ARG A 116 -13.19 0.90 13.26
N HIS A 117 -13.56 1.74 12.29
CA HIS A 117 -13.87 1.33 10.92
C HIS A 117 -12.60 1.19 10.08
N PRO A 118 -12.24 -0.02 9.60
CA PRO A 118 -11.13 -0.21 8.68
C PRO A 118 -11.33 0.52 7.36
N ILE A 119 -10.24 1.03 6.77
CA ILE A 119 -10.27 1.81 5.53
C ILE A 119 -9.68 1.00 4.37
N LEU A 120 -10.44 0.91 3.27
CA LEU A 120 -9.98 0.49 1.96
C LEU A 120 -9.50 1.69 1.16
N LEU A 121 -8.19 1.80 0.93
CA LEU A 121 -7.60 2.85 0.11
C LEU A 121 -7.76 2.54 -1.39
N LYS A 122 -8.01 3.58 -2.18
CA LYS A 122 -8.04 3.54 -3.64
C LYS A 122 -7.00 4.51 -4.21
N ASP A 123 -6.34 4.14 -5.28
CA ASP A 123 -5.37 5.01 -5.97
C ASP A 123 -6.02 6.13 -6.77
N THR A 124 -7.28 5.96 -7.15
CA THR A 124 -8.08 6.96 -7.89
C THR A 124 -9.54 6.89 -7.50
N LEU A 125 -10.22 8.04 -7.52
CA LEU A 125 -11.67 8.16 -7.39
C LEU A 125 -12.36 8.19 -8.76
N HIS A 126 -11.58 8.25 -9.85
CA HIS A 126 -12.05 8.23 -11.23
C HIS A 126 -11.31 7.14 -12.00
N PRO A 127 -11.75 5.86 -11.93
CA PRO A 127 -11.10 4.79 -12.67
C PRO A 127 -11.05 5.10 -14.16
N PRO A 128 -9.88 4.94 -14.81
CA PRO A 128 -9.76 5.24 -16.23
C PRO A 128 -10.63 4.28 -17.07
N GLN A 129 -11.20 4.83 -18.14
CA GLN A 129 -11.90 4.04 -19.16
C GLN A 129 -10.98 3.86 -20.37
N GLY A 130 -10.31 2.72 -20.46
CA GLY A 130 -9.38 2.42 -21.54
C GLY A 130 -7.97 2.14 -21.05
N ASP A 131 -7.06 1.88 -22.01
CA ASP A 131 -5.68 1.57 -21.69
C ASP A 131 -4.96 2.77 -21.10
N THR A 132 -4.21 2.53 -20.03
CA THR A 132 -3.38 3.52 -19.33
C THR A 132 -1.91 3.13 -19.47
N ASP A 133 -1.03 4.09 -19.71
CA ASP A 133 0.41 3.84 -19.64
C ASP A 133 0.81 3.45 -18.21
N PHE A 134 1.71 2.47 -18.09
CA PHE A 134 2.11 1.95 -16.79
C PHE A 134 2.70 3.03 -15.87
N LEU A 135 3.48 3.98 -16.42
CA LEU A 135 4.04 5.08 -15.62
C LEU A 135 2.97 6.07 -15.18
N GLU A 136 1.96 6.30 -16.02
CA GLU A 136 0.81 7.14 -15.68
C GLU A 136 -0.03 6.53 -14.56
N ALA A 137 -0.09 5.20 -14.46
CA ALA A 137 -0.76 4.51 -13.36
C ALA A 137 0.13 4.39 -12.11
N LEU A 138 1.44 4.11 -12.29
CA LEU A 138 2.40 3.86 -11.22
C LEU A 138 2.55 5.06 -10.29
N LEU A 139 2.81 6.24 -10.85
CA LEU A 139 3.12 7.43 -10.05
C LEU A 139 1.93 7.89 -9.18
N PRO A 140 0.70 8.01 -9.71
CA PRO A 140 -0.46 8.32 -8.87
C PRO A 140 -0.74 7.26 -7.81
N ALA A 141 -0.67 5.97 -8.16
CA ALA A 141 -0.92 4.90 -7.20
C ALA A 141 0.11 4.89 -6.07
N ALA A 142 1.41 5.02 -6.39
CA ALA A 142 2.48 5.10 -5.41
C ALA A 142 2.33 6.33 -4.50
N ARG A 143 1.99 7.49 -5.08
CA ARG A 143 1.75 8.73 -4.32
C ARG A 143 0.51 8.58 -3.44
N ASN A 144 -0.62 8.21 -4.01
CA ASN A 144 -1.91 8.28 -3.32
C ASN A 144 -2.05 7.19 -2.24
N ILE A 145 -1.74 5.93 -2.56
CA ILE A 145 -1.79 4.85 -1.57
C ILE A 145 -0.56 4.87 -0.68
N GLY A 146 0.65 5.02 -1.27
CA GLY A 146 1.89 4.91 -0.52
C GLY A 146 2.04 5.97 0.57
N SER A 147 1.68 7.24 0.29
CA SER A 147 1.74 8.30 1.31
C SER A 147 0.76 8.05 2.45
N LEU A 148 -0.49 7.62 2.15
CA LEU A 148 -1.49 7.32 3.19
C LEU A 148 -1.05 6.15 4.07
N LEU A 149 -0.48 5.10 3.49
CA LEU A 149 0.10 3.99 4.25
C LEU A 149 1.27 4.44 5.13
N CYS A 150 2.13 5.34 4.66
CA CYS A 150 3.20 5.94 5.46
C CYS A 150 2.66 6.83 6.59
N ASP A 151 1.50 7.46 6.39
CA ASP A 151 0.79 8.22 7.42
C ASP A 151 0.04 7.31 8.44
N GLY A 152 0.08 6.00 8.25
CA GLY A 152 -0.62 5.04 9.12
C GLY A 152 -2.11 4.94 8.84
N ILE A 153 -2.55 5.31 7.65
CA ILE A 153 -3.94 5.22 7.19
C ILE A 153 -4.07 4.09 6.17
N GLY A 154 -5.03 3.19 6.38
CA GLY A 154 -5.37 2.13 5.44
C GLY A 154 -5.11 0.72 5.97
N ASP A 155 -6.14 -0.11 5.86
CA ASP A 155 -6.17 -1.52 6.29
C ASP A 155 -6.27 -2.47 5.09
N ALA A 156 -6.61 -1.93 3.95
CA ALA A 156 -6.66 -2.61 2.66
C ALA A 156 -6.40 -1.63 1.52
N ILE A 157 -6.00 -2.14 0.36
CA ILE A 157 -5.72 -1.33 -0.82
C ILE A 157 -6.35 -1.92 -2.09
N LEU A 158 -6.77 -1.04 -3.00
CA LEU A 158 -7.32 -1.36 -4.30
C LEU A 158 -6.68 -0.46 -5.37
N VAL A 159 -5.82 -1.03 -6.21
CA VAL A 159 -5.23 -0.33 -7.36
C VAL A 159 -6.13 -0.49 -8.57
N ARG A 160 -6.63 0.61 -9.11
CA ARG A 160 -7.57 0.65 -10.25
C ARG A 160 -7.07 1.45 -11.44
N GLY A 161 -6.15 2.39 -11.23
CA GLY A 161 -5.56 3.20 -12.29
C GLY A 161 -4.79 2.39 -13.33
N GLU A 162 -4.25 1.22 -12.94
CA GLU A 162 -3.63 0.24 -13.84
C GLU A 162 -4.69 -0.77 -14.32
N ASN A 163 -4.91 -0.83 -15.63
CA ASN A 163 -5.96 -1.66 -16.21
C ASN A 163 -5.59 -3.14 -16.39
N ALA A 164 -4.31 -3.47 -16.56
CA ALA A 164 -3.87 -4.85 -16.66
C ALA A 164 -3.95 -5.55 -15.29
N PRO A 165 -4.82 -6.58 -15.10
CA PRO A 165 -5.08 -7.15 -13.77
C PRO A 165 -3.84 -7.67 -13.05
N GLY A 166 -2.91 -8.30 -13.78
CA GLY A 166 -1.66 -8.79 -13.21
C GLY A 166 -0.69 -7.68 -12.82
N GLN A 167 -0.67 -6.57 -13.56
CA GLN A 167 0.17 -5.42 -13.25
C GLN A 167 -0.39 -4.61 -12.07
N SER A 168 -1.72 -4.43 -12.02
CA SER A 168 -2.36 -3.76 -10.88
C SER A 168 -2.08 -4.49 -9.56
N LEU A 169 -2.13 -5.82 -9.55
CA LEU A 169 -1.77 -6.62 -8.36
C LEU A 169 -0.28 -6.47 -8.00
N ARG A 170 0.62 -6.55 -8.98
CA ARG A 170 2.06 -6.33 -8.75
C ARG A 170 2.33 -4.94 -8.17
N LEU A 171 1.66 -3.92 -8.71
CA LEU A 171 1.79 -2.55 -8.23
C LEU A 171 1.30 -2.44 -6.78
N ALA A 172 0.15 -3.02 -6.46
CA ALA A 172 -0.38 -3.05 -5.09
C ALA A 172 0.64 -3.65 -4.10
N TYR A 173 1.16 -4.84 -4.39
CA TYR A 173 2.15 -5.49 -3.51
C TYR A 173 3.48 -4.72 -3.43
N ASN A 174 3.94 -4.11 -4.52
CA ASN A 174 5.14 -3.29 -4.51
C ASN A 174 4.96 -2.02 -3.65
N ILE A 175 3.80 -1.38 -3.68
CA ILE A 175 3.47 -0.24 -2.82
C ILE A 175 3.47 -0.67 -1.35
N LEU A 176 2.87 -1.80 -1.01
CA LEU A 176 2.87 -2.33 0.36
C LEU A 176 4.29 -2.60 0.87
N GLN A 177 5.16 -3.16 0.03
CA GLN A 177 6.55 -3.39 0.41
C GLN A 177 7.35 -2.09 0.51
N ALA A 178 7.19 -1.16 -0.43
CA ALA A 178 7.90 0.11 -0.41
C ALA A 178 7.51 0.99 0.78
N SER A 179 6.26 0.93 1.22
CA SER A 179 5.77 1.63 2.42
C SER A 179 6.06 0.90 3.74
N GLY A 180 6.70 -0.27 3.69
CA GLY A 180 7.02 -1.07 4.88
C GLY A 180 5.83 -1.79 5.53
N ASN A 181 4.64 -1.75 4.90
CA ASN A 181 3.42 -2.35 5.46
C ASN A 181 3.34 -3.87 5.29
N ARG A 182 4.00 -4.40 4.26
CA ARG A 182 4.02 -5.84 4.00
C ARG A 182 5.22 -6.24 3.17
N ILE A 183 6.10 -7.07 3.73
CA ILE A 183 7.25 -7.63 3.01
C ILE A 183 6.83 -8.99 2.44
N PHE A 184 6.76 -9.13 1.12
CA PHE A 184 6.32 -10.36 0.44
C PHE A 184 7.41 -11.00 -0.42
N LYS A 185 8.48 -10.31 -0.71
CA LYS A 185 9.69 -10.81 -1.38
C LYS A 185 10.93 -10.41 -0.58
N THR A 186 12.10 -10.97 -0.93
CA THR A 186 13.37 -10.50 -0.33
C THR A 186 13.54 -9.01 -0.59
N ASP A 187 13.80 -8.24 0.45
CA ASP A 187 14.09 -6.81 0.38
C ASP A 187 15.61 -6.60 0.40
N TYR A 188 16.14 -5.86 -0.56
CA TYR A 188 17.58 -5.61 -0.66
C TYR A 188 17.88 -4.12 -0.50
N VAL A 189 18.63 -3.81 0.55
CA VAL A 189 19.16 -2.48 0.80
C VAL A 189 20.63 -2.47 0.41
N ALA A 190 20.99 -1.74 -0.64
CA ALA A 190 22.36 -1.65 -1.11
C ALA A 190 22.92 -0.24 -0.91
N CYS A 191 24.15 -0.17 -0.42
CA CYS A 191 24.91 1.07 -0.33
C CYS A 191 25.09 1.72 -1.72
N PRO A 192 25.02 3.06 -1.86
CA PRO A 192 25.21 3.73 -3.14
C PRO A 192 26.65 3.67 -3.66
N SER A 193 27.57 3.07 -2.90
CA SER A 193 29.00 3.04 -3.14
C SER A 193 29.69 4.40 -3.00
N CYS A 194 30.86 4.40 -2.40
CA CYS A 194 31.71 5.58 -2.26
C CYS A 194 33.19 5.17 -2.39
N GLY A 195 34.12 6.12 -2.30
CA GLY A 195 35.56 5.85 -2.40
C GLY A 195 36.14 4.86 -1.37
N ARG A 196 35.34 4.48 -0.35
CA ARG A 196 35.72 3.47 0.67
C ARG A 196 35.34 2.05 0.29
N THR A 197 34.57 1.86 -0.78
CA THR A 197 34.18 0.54 -1.28
C THR A 197 35.34 -0.06 -2.10
N LEU A 198 35.96 -1.14 -1.61
CA LEU A 198 37.13 -1.76 -2.22
C LEU A 198 36.80 -2.93 -3.14
N PHE A 199 35.54 -3.18 -3.42
CA PHE A 199 35.06 -4.27 -4.29
C PHE A 199 33.93 -3.78 -5.21
N ASN A 200 33.58 -4.56 -6.20
CA ASN A 200 32.47 -4.25 -7.08
C ASN A 200 31.15 -4.56 -6.38
N LEU A 201 30.55 -3.52 -5.76
CA LEU A 201 29.32 -3.61 -5.00
C LEU A 201 28.14 -4.12 -5.85
N GLN A 202 28.04 -3.66 -7.10
CA GLN A 202 26.95 -4.03 -7.99
C GLN A 202 26.95 -5.53 -8.30
N SER A 203 28.12 -6.08 -8.71
CA SER A 203 28.23 -7.50 -9.02
C SER A 203 28.07 -8.39 -7.78
N THR A 204 28.54 -7.92 -6.62
CA THR A 204 28.35 -8.63 -5.35
C THR A 204 26.88 -8.66 -4.96
N THR A 205 26.20 -7.51 -5.05
CA THR A 205 24.75 -7.42 -4.81
C THR A 205 23.98 -8.37 -5.73
N GLN A 206 24.34 -8.42 -7.02
CA GLN A 206 23.70 -9.35 -7.98
C GLN A 206 23.89 -10.82 -7.59
N LYS A 207 25.10 -11.21 -7.16
CA LYS A 207 25.37 -12.58 -6.69
C LYS A 207 24.55 -12.93 -5.44
N ILE A 208 24.49 -12.00 -4.47
CA ILE A 208 23.69 -12.19 -3.26
C ILE A 208 22.21 -12.33 -3.63
N ARG A 209 21.69 -11.45 -4.49
CA ARG A 209 20.29 -11.54 -4.96
C ARG A 209 19.98 -12.87 -5.65
N ALA A 210 20.89 -13.35 -6.49
CA ALA A 210 20.72 -14.64 -7.17
C ALA A 210 20.69 -15.83 -6.19
N ALA A 211 21.47 -15.77 -5.12
CA ALA A 211 21.53 -16.82 -4.12
C ALA A 211 20.39 -16.77 -3.08
N THR A 212 19.85 -15.59 -2.79
CA THR A 212 18.93 -15.37 -1.66
C THR A 212 17.52 -14.93 -2.06
N GLY A 213 17.22 -14.77 -3.36
CA GLY A 213 15.93 -14.31 -3.84
C GLY A 213 14.73 -15.18 -3.48
N HIS A 214 14.98 -16.41 -2.98
CA HIS A 214 13.96 -17.32 -2.44
C HIS A 214 13.59 -17.05 -0.98
N LEU A 215 14.36 -16.20 -0.26
CA LEU A 215 14.15 -15.86 1.14
C LEU A 215 13.08 -14.77 1.27
N LYS A 216 11.82 -15.16 1.24
CA LYS A 216 10.69 -14.23 1.31
C LYS A 216 10.54 -13.64 2.70
N GLY A 217 10.15 -12.36 2.75
CA GLY A 217 9.94 -11.65 4.01
C GLY A 217 11.22 -11.27 4.74
N VAL A 218 12.39 -11.42 4.10
CA VAL A 218 13.70 -11.15 4.68
C VAL A 218 14.28 -9.87 4.07
N ARG A 219 14.86 -9.01 4.91
CA ARG A 219 15.62 -7.81 4.49
C ARG A 219 17.11 -8.10 4.54
N ILE A 220 17.79 -7.95 3.41
CA ILE A 220 19.23 -8.19 3.26
C ILE A 220 19.91 -6.88 2.87
N ALA A 221 20.86 -6.43 3.69
CA ALA A 221 21.68 -5.27 3.41
C ALA A 221 23.02 -5.66 2.77
N VAL A 222 23.47 -4.91 1.76
CA VAL A 222 24.77 -5.07 1.12
C VAL A 222 25.51 -3.75 1.17
N MET A 223 26.51 -3.66 2.04
CA MET A 223 27.23 -2.44 2.37
C MET A 223 28.65 -2.45 1.86
N GLY A 224 29.09 -1.32 1.30
CA GLY A 224 30.39 -1.17 0.67
C GLY A 224 31.57 -1.06 1.65
N CYS A 225 31.35 -0.65 2.88
CA CYS A 225 32.42 -0.48 3.86
C CYS A 225 31.90 -0.61 5.29
N ILE A 226 32.83 -0.91 6.22
CA ILE A 226 32.55 -1.07 7.64
C ILE A 226 32.21 0.27 8.36
N VAL A 227 32.54 1.41 7.77
CA VAL A 227 32.39 2.72 8.46
C VAL A 227 30.93 3.09 8.66
N ASN A 228 30.13 3.06 7.59
CA ASN A 228 28.69 3.39 7.67
C ASN A 228 27.80 2.13 7.66
N GLY A 229 28.33 1.02 7.14
CA GLY A 229 27.60 -0.21 6.93
C GLY A 229 26.81 -0.69 8.16
N PRO A 230 27.43 -0.84 9.33
CA PRO A 230 26.71 -1.33 10.52
C PRO A 230 25.51 -0.47 10.92
N GLY A 231 25.58 0.86 10.81
CA GLY A 231 24.46 1.76 11.10
C GLY A 231 23.36 1.72 10.05
N GLU A 232 23.73 1.68 8.76
CA GLU A 232 22.80 1.68 7.64
C GLU A 232 22.07 0.33 7.47
N MET A 233 22.60 -0.75 8.03
CA MET A 233 22.01 -2.10 7.99
C MET A 233 21.33 -2.51 9.29
N ALA A 234 21.19 -1.62 10.26
CA ALA A 234 20.68 -1.96 11.59
C ALA A 234 19.28 -2.61 11.58
N ASP A 235 18.46 -2.23 10.59
CA ASP A 235 17.09 -2.77 10.43
C ASP A 235 17.03 -3.99 9.48
N ALA A 236 18.17 -4.51 9.03
CA ALA A 236 18.20 -5.68 8.15
C ALA A 236 18.34 -6.98 8.97
N ASP A 237 17.70 -8.06 8.49
CA ASP A 237 17.83 -9.38 9.10
C ASP A 237 19.23 -9.97 8.87
N PHE A 238 19.82 -9.69 7.72
CA PHE A 238 21.16 -10.09 7.35
C PHE A 238 21.92 -8.97 6.68
N GLY A 239 23.22 -8.90 6.93
CA GLY A 239 24.11 -7.92 6.32
C GLY A 239 25.38 -8.52 5.74
N TYR A 240 25.74 -8.07 4.54
CA TYR A 240 27.07 -8.24 3.96
C TYR A 240 27.78 -6.90 3.99
N VAL A 241 28.94 -6.85 4.63
CA VAL A 241 29.77 -5.65 4.71
C VAL A 241 31.14 -5.98 4.13
N GLY A 242 31.58 -5.22 3.12
CA GLY A 242 32.93 -5.31 2.61
C GLY A 242 33.95 -4.67 3.56
N GLY A 243 35.07 -5.34 3.77
CA GLY A 243 36.21 -4.88 4.56
C GLY A 243 37.45 -4.79 3.73
#